data_30d887688a83c13b52945bcb159acb07
#
_entry.id   30d887688a83c13b52945bcb159acb07
#
_cell.length_a   1.000
_cell.length_b   1.000
_cell.length_c   1.000
_cell.angle_alpha   90.00
_cell.angle_beta   90.00
_cell.angle_gamma   90.00
#
_symmetry.space_group_name_H-M   'P 1'
#
loop_
_entity.id
_entity.type
_entity.pdbx_description
1 polymer ?
#
loop_
_entity_poly.entity_id
_entity_poly.type
_entity_poly.pdbx_seq_one_letter_code
_entity_poly.pdbx_strand_id
1 'polypeptide(L)'
;MVPLIRSRQLVTVAPVDPTRVEVGDIVLARVSGTVYLHLVTAIDGKRVQIGNNRGRINGWTSHDRIFGLCVAVDGVPRIRHP
;
A
#
# COMPACT_ATOMS: atom_id res chain seq x y z
N MET A 1 8.22 12.50 11.37
CA MET A 1 7.27 12.33 10.25
C MET A 1 5.99 11.69 10.74
N VAL A 2 4.89 12.20 10.31
CA VAL A 2 3.59 11.64 10.67
C VAL A 2 3.29 10.39 9.85
N PRO A 3 2.49 9.44 10.38
CA PRO A 3 2.01 8.31 9.61
C PRO A 3 1.20 8.78 8.40
N LEU A 4 1.26 8.03 7.31
CA LEU A 4 0.45 8.29 6.12
C LEU A 4 -1.05 8.16 6.43
N ILE A 5 -1.39 7.23 7.31
CA ILE A 5 -2.75 7.00 7.78
C ILE A 5 -2.70 6.92 9.29
N ARG A 6 -3.52 7.72 9.95
CA ARG A 6 -3.63 7.76 11.41
C ARG A 6 -4.76 6.84 11.85
N SER A 7 -4.73 6.47 13.14
CA SER A 7 -5.84 5.75 13.76
C SER A 7 -7.16 6.52 13.58
N ARG A 8 -8.24 5.80 13.34
CA ARG A 8 -9.60 6.34 13.16
C ARG A 8 -9.80 7.15 11.88
N GLN A 9 -8.84 7.22 10.98
CA GLN A 9 -9.11 7.76 9.66
C GLN A 9 -9.93 6.78 8.84
N LEU A 10 -10.89 7.31 8.10
CA LEU A 10 -11.67 6.52 7.16
C LEU A 10 -10.86 6.34 5.88
N VAL A 11 -10.60 5.11 5.52
CA VAL A 11 -9.81 4.78 4.35
C VAL A 11 -10.69 4.13 3.31
N THR A 12 -10.65 4.64 2.09
CA THR A 12 -11.34 4.04 0.96
C THR A 12 -10.36 3.19 0.17
N VAL A 13 -10.67 1.91 0.05
CA VAL A 13 -9.87 0.94 -0.69
C VAL A 13 -10.67 0.46 -1.88
N ALA A 14 -10.06 0.53 -3.07
CA ALA A 14 -10.68 0.09 -4.31
C ALA A 14 -9.91 -1.10 -4.90
N PRO A 15 -10.59 -1.96 -5.68
CA PRO A 15 -9.89 -2.99 -6.43
C PRO A 15 -8.84 -2.38 -7.34
N VAL A 16 -7.72 -3.08 -7.49
CA VAL A 16 -6.61 -2.63 -8.33
C VAL A 16 -6.06 -3.81 -9.11
N ASP A 17 -5.63 -3.55 -10.35
CA ASP A 17 -4.79 -4.50 -11.08
C ASP A 17 -3.41 -4.49 -10.42
N PRO A 18 -2.98 -5.60 -9.79
CA PRO A 18 -1.71 -5.60 -9.07
C PRO A 18 -0.51 -5.28 -9.94
N THR A 19 -0.59 -5.50 -11.25
CA THR A 19 0.49 -5.19 -12.18
C THR A 19 0.67 -3.70 -12.41
N ARG A 20 -0.29 -2.87 -11.97
CA ARG A 20 -0.27 -1.42 -12.12
C ARG A 20 0.09 -0.68 -10.83
N VAL A 21 0.37 -1.40 -9.77
CA VAL A 21 0.79 -0.80 -8.50
C VAL A 21 2.17 -0.18 -8.67
N GLU A 22 2.37 0.99 -8.06
CA GLU A 22 3.59 1.78 -8.16
C GLU A 22 4.20 2.01 -6.78
N VAL A 23 5.49 2.27 -6.74
CA VAL A 23 6.16 2.73 -5.52
C VAL A 23 5.51 4.04 -5.06
N GLY A 24 5.18 4.11 -3.77
CA GLY A 24 4.46 5.24 -3.21
C GLY A 24 2.96 5.00 -3.02
N ASP A 25 2.40 3.96 -3.65
CA ASP A 25 1.01 3.59 -3.41
C ASP A 25 0.83 3.02 -2.01
N ILE A 26 -0.33 3.26 -1.41
CA ILE A 26 -0.75 2.56 -0.19
C ILE A 26 -1.70 1.45 -0.62
N VAL A 27 -1.37 0.22 -0.24
CA VAL A 27 -2.11 -0.96 -0.64
C VAL A 27 -2.53 -1.78 0.57
N LEU A 28 -3.62 -2.52 0.40
CA LEU A 28 -4.01 -3.57 1.33
C LEU A 28 -3.40 -4.87 0.82
N ALA A 29 -2.46 -5.42 1.56
CA ALA A 29 -1.69 -6.58 1.11
C ALA A 29 -1.40 -7.54 2.27
N ARG A 30 -1.24 -8.81 1.93
CA ARG A 30 -0.81 -9.84 2.89
C ARG A 30 0.69 -10.05 2.73
N VAL A 31 1.40 -9.95 3.85
CA VAL A 31 2.85 -10.23 3.92
C VAL A 31 3.09 -11.20 5.06
N SER A 32 3.64 -12.36 4.76
CA SER A 32 3.95 -13.41 5.76
C SER A 32 2.78 -13.73 6.69
N GLY A 33 1.57 -13.82 6.11
CA GLY A 33 0.37 -14.19 6.86
C GLY A 33 -0.34 -13.04 7.57
N THR A 34 0.22 -11.83 7.56
CA THR A 34 -0.38 -10.64 8.16
C THR A 34 -0.84 -9.68 7.07
N VAL A 35 -2.05 -9.13 7.25
CA VAL A 35 -2.60 -8.13 6.32
C VAL A 35 -2.22 -6.74 6.80
N TYR A 36 -1.62 -5.97 5.91
CA TYR A 36 -1.21 -4.59 6.15
C TYR A 36 -1.89 -3.64 5.19
N LEU A 37 -2.18 -2.43 5.67
CA LEU A 37 -2.49 -1.27 4.82
C LEU A 37 -1.27 -0.36 4.89
N HIS A 38 -0.34 -0.55 3.97
CA HIS A 38 0.97 0.08 4.02
C HIS A 38 1.47 0.47 2.63
N LEU A 39 2.63 1.11 2.65
CA LEU A 39 3.27 1.71 1.50
C LEU A 39 4.01 0.66 0.66
N VAL A 40 3.90 0.78 -0.65
CA VAL A 40 4.78 0.07 -1.57
C VAL A 40 6.10 0.82 -1.63
N THR A 41 7.17 0.18 -1.19
CA THR A 41 8.50 0.79 -1.09
C THR A 41 9.44 0.39 -2.21
N ALA A 42 9.21 -0.76 -2.84
CA ALA A 42 9.98 -1.23 -3.98
C ALA A 42 9.19 -2.26 -4.78
N ILE A 43 9.53 -2.41 -6.04
CA ILE A 43 8.92 -3.40 -6.95
C ILE A 43 10.04 -4.11 -7.69
N ASP A 44 9.94 -5.44 -7.75
CA ASP A 44 10.85 -6.29 -8.51
C ASP A 44 10.02 -7.34 -9.26
N GLY A 45 9.75 -7.07 -10.54
CA GLY A 45 8.93 -7.95 -11.35
C GLY A 45 7.54 -8.14 -10.77
N LYS A 46 7.21 -9.36 -10.37
CA LYS A 46 5.92 -9.70 -9.76
C LYS A 46 5.94 -9.62 -8.23
N ARG A 47 7.01 -9.12 -7.63
CA ARG A 47 7.16 -8.99 -6.19
C ARG A 47 7.12 -7.54 -5.79
N VAL A 48 6.50 -7.28 -4.64
CA VAL A 48 6.29 -5.95 -4.10
C VAL A 48 6.79 -5.93 -2.67
N GLN A 49 7.61 -4.95 -2.34
CA GLN A 49 8.07 -4.73 -0.97
C GLN A 49 7.11 -3.78 -0.26
N ILE A 50 6.67 -4.17 0.92
CA ILE A 50 5.74 -3.41 1.74
C ILE A 50 6.46 -2.88 2.98
N GLY A 51 6.22 -1.63 3.29
CA GLY A 51 6.80 -0.99 4.45
C GLY A 51 6.01 0.24 4.88
N ASN A 52 6.56 0.98 5.84
CA ASN A 52 5.95 2.24 6.27
C ASN A 52 6.80 3.42 5.81
N ASN A 53 6.29 4.64 6.01
CA ASN A 53 6.98 5.86 5.59
C ASN A 53 8.13 6.27 6.52
N ARG A 54 8.43 5.46 7.54
CA ARG A 54 9.56 5.67 8.47
C ARG A 54 10.75 4.78 8.14
N GLY A 55 10.69 4.07 7.01
CA GLY A 55 11.77 3.20 6.57
C GLY A 55 11.70 1.77 7.08
N ARG A 56 10.72 1.42 7.90
CA ARG A 56 10.55 0.03 8.33
C ARG A 56 9.98 -0.81 7.19
N ILE A 57 10.62 -1.91 6.89
CA ILE A 57 10.21 -2.84 5.85
C ILE A 57 9.50 -4.02 6.51
N ASN A 58 8.27 -4.32 6.06
CA ASN A 58 7.52 -5.48 6.53
C ASN A 58 7.87 -6.74 5.76
N GLY A 59 8.28 -6.60 4.51
CA GLY A 59 8.74 -7.71 3.68
C GLY A 59 8.27 -7.63 2.26
N TRP A 60 8.61 -8.66 1.49
CA TRP A 60 8.22 -8.83 0.11
C TRP A 60 6.98 -9.74 0.02
N THR A 61 6.11 -9.43 -0.91
CA THR A 61 4.96 -10.26 -1.25
C THR A 61 4.77 -10.29 -2.77
N SER A 62 3.91 -11.20 -3.24
CA SER A 62 3.60 -11.29 -4.66
C SER A 62 2.39 -10.43 -5.02
N HIS A 63 2.25 -10.10 -6.29
CA HIS A 63 1.14 -9.29 -6.80
C HIS A 63 -0.24 -9.83 -6.41
N ASP A 64 -0.41 -11.15 -6.45
CA ASP A 64 -1.69 -11.80 -6.14
C ASP A 64 -2.10 -11.69 -4.67
N ARG A 65 -1.22 -11.20 -3.81
CA ARG A 65 -1.52 -10.93 -2.40
C ARG A 65 -1.83 -9.47 -2.11
N ILE A 66 -1.96 -8.65 -3.16
CA ILE A 66 -2.44 -7.27 -3.04
C ILE A 66 -3.93 -7.27 -3.29
N PHE A 67 -4.70 -6.85 -2.30
CA PHE A 67 -6.17 -6.93 -2.33
C PHE A 67 -6.83 -5.64 -2.78
N GLY A 68 -6.15 -4.51 -2.66
CA GLY A 68 -6.72 -3.24 -3.03
C GLY A 68 -5.74 -2.09 -2.90
N LEU A 69 -6.16 -0.93 -3.43
CA LEU A 69 -5.40 0.30 -3.44
C LEU A 69 -6.15 1.35 -2.61
N CYS A 70 -5.44 2.03 -1.72
CA CYS A 70 -5.99 3.18 -1.01
C CYS A 70 -6.15 4.34 -2.00
N VAL A 71 -7.39 4.74 -2.25
CA VAL A 71 -7.72 5.80 -3.21
C VAL A 71 -8.16 7.09 -2.54
N ALA A 72 -8.54 7.03 -1.25
CA ALA A 72 -8.93 8.21 -0.48
C ALA A 72 -8.70 7.98 1.00
N VAL A 73 -8.46 9.07 1.72
CA VAL A 73 -8.35 9.08 3.19
C VAL A 73 -9.26 10.20 3.69
N ASP A 74 -10.19 9.88 4.58
CA ASP A 74 -11.22 10.80 5.08
C ASP A 74 -11.98 11.51 3.95
N GLY A 75 -12.25 10.79 2.86
CA GLY A 75 -12.96 11.34 1.70
C GLY A 75 -12.08 12.18 0.77
N VAL A 76 -10.82 12.41 1.10
CA VAL A 76 -9.90 13.16 0.24
C VAL A 76 -9.16 12.18 -0.67
N PRO A 77 -9.32 12.30 -2.00
CA PRO A 77 -8.65 11.42 -2.93
C PRO A 77 -7.13 11.49 -2.81
N ARG A 78 -6.48 10.35 -2.93
CA ARG A 78 -5.03 10.29 -3.06
C ARG A 78 -4.64 10.53 -4.51
N ILE A 79 -3.66 11.41 -4.69
CA ILE A 79 -3.14 11.74 -6.01
C ILE A 79 -1.77 11.07 -6.16
N ARG A 80 -1.61 10.27 -7.23
CA ARG A 80 -0.31 9.75 -7.60
C ARG A 80 0.54 10.86 -8.17
N HIS A 81 1.77 10.94 -7.72
CA HIS A 81 2.76 11.82 -8.32
C HIS A 81 3.55 11.03 -9.35
N PRO A 82 3.79 11.64 -10.54
CA PRO A 82 4.63 11.01 -11.54
C PRO A 82 6.08 10.89 -11.09
#